data_9da8d3981a4391f680397da557552f8f
#
_entry.id   9da8d3981a4391f680397da557552f8f
#
_cell.length_a   1.000
_cell.length_b   1.000
_cell.length_c   1.000
_cell.angle_alpha   90.00
_cell.angle_beta   90.00
_cell.angle_gamma   90.00
#
_symmetry.space_group_name_H-M   'P 1'
#
loop_
_entity.id
_entity.type
_entity.pdbx_description
1 polymer ?
#
loop_
_entity_poly.entity_id
_entity_poly.type
_entity_poly.pdbx_seq_one_letter_code
_entity_poly.pdbx_strand_id
1 'polypeptide(L)' 'MDSIKILVVDDESRMRKLVKDFLSKKGYIVLEAGDG' A
#
# COMPACT_ATOMS: atom_id res chain seq x y z
N MET A 1 -7.34 3.10 -18.97
CA MET A 1 -6.50 3.75 -17.98
C MET A 1 -5.70 2.76 -17.23
N ASP A 2 -4.46 3.03 -17.11
CA ASP A 2 -3.57 2.12 -16.44
C ASP A 2 -3.59 2.35 -14.95
N SER A 3 -3.65 1.28 -14.23
CA SER A 3 -3.60 1.36 -12.77
C SER A 3 -2.17 1.10 -12.32
N ILE A 4 -1.72 1.91 -11.40
CA ILE A 4 -0.39 1.74 -10.84
C ILE A 4 -0.51 0.84 -9.62
N LYS A 5 0.26 -0.21 -9.61
CA LYS A 5 0.31 -1.12 -8.48
C LYS A 5 1.52 -0.81 -7.63
N ILE A 6 1.28 -0.68 -6.35
CA ILE A 6 2.34 -0.34 -5.40
C ILE A 6 2.39 -1.44 -4.36
N LEU A 7 3.57 -1.95 -4.12
CA LEU A 7 3.76 -2.94 -3.07
C LEU A 7 4.38 -2.27 -1.86
N VAL A 8 3.69 -2.32 -0.75
CA VAL A 8 4.17 -1.74 0.49
C VAL A 8 4.68 -2.88 1.37
N VAL A 9 5.96 -2.85 1.64
CA VAL A 9 6.57 -3.86 2.50
C VAL A 9 7.00 -3.18 3.79
N ASP A 10 6.36 -3.56 4.88
CA ASP A 10 6.64 -2.92 6.16
C ASP A 10 6.15 -3.86 7.24
N ASP A 11 6.96 -4.08 8.25
CA ASP A 11 6.56 -4.93 9.35
C ASP A 11 5.75 -4.20 10.40
N GLU A 12 5.53 -2.92 10.24
CA GLU A 12 4.65 -2.16 11.12
C GLU A 12 3.28 -2.01 10.46
N SER A 13 2.33 -2.75 10.95
CA SER A 13 1.02 -2.76 10.31
C SER A 13 0.32 -1.41 10.38
N ARG A 14 0.58 -0.63 11.40
CA ARG A 14 -0.03 0.70 11.48
C ARG A 14 0.41 1.61 10.35
N MET A 15 1.71 1.65 10.16
CA MET A 15 2.29 2.47 9.12
C MET A 15 1.84 1.99 7.76
N ARG A 16 1.86 0.67 7.58
CA ARG A 16 1.45 0.07 6.33
C ARG A 16 0.01 0.44 5.99
N LYS A 17 -0.84 0.44 6.99
CA LYS A 17 -2.23 0.76 6.79
C LYS A 17 -2.42 2.23 6.39
N LEU A 18 -1.67 3.11 7.01
CA LEU A 18 -1.74 4.53 6.69
C LEU A 18 -1.30 4.79 5.26
N VAL A 19 -0.21 4.16 4.87
CA VAL A 19 0.30 4.33 3.52
C VAL A 19 -0.68 3.78 2.51
N LYS A 20 -1.26 2.62 2.80
CA LYS A 20 -2.23 2.02 1.92
C LYS A 20 -3.43 2.93 1.74
N ASP A 21 -3.93 3.47 2.83
CA ASP A 21 -5.09 4.33 2.77
C ASP A 21 -4.80 5.57 1.95
N PHE A 22 -3.65 6.17 2.18
CA PHE A 22 -3.26 7.37 1.47
C PHE A 22 -3.16 7.12 -0.04
N LEU A 23 -2.48 6.05 -0.41
CA LEU A 23 -2.27 5.75 -1.82
C LEU A 23 -3.56 5.29 -2.49
N SER A 24 -4.40 4.58 -1.76
CA SER A 24 -5.67 4.14 -2.32
C SER A 24 -6.55 5.32 -2.68
N LYS A 25 -6.50 6.37 -1.91
CA LYS A 25 -7.28 7.55 -2.20
C LYS A 25 -6.85 8.23 -3.49
N LYS A 26 -5.61 8.01 -3.87
CA LYS A 26 -5.11 8.57 -5.11
C LYS A 26 -5.42 7.70 -6.30
N GLY A 27 -6.01 6.55 -6.09
CA GLY A 27 -6.39 5.68 -7.18
C GLY A 27 -5.39 4.60 -7.50
N TYR A 28 -4.41 4.39 -6.66
CA TYR A 28 -3.43 3.33 -6.87
C TYR A 28 -3.93 2.02 -6.30
N ILE A 29 -3.46 0.93 -6.86
CA ILE A 29 -3.71 -0.38 -6.32
C ILE A 29 -2.56 -0.70 -5.37
N VAL A 30 -2.88 -0.90 -4.10
CA VAL A 30 -1.86 -1.09 -3.09
C VAL A 30 -1.89 -2.51 -2.59
N LEU A 31 -0.75 -3.17 -2.66
CA LEU A 31 -0.58 -4.51 -2.14
C LEU A 31 0.29 -4.40 -0.89
N GLU A 32 0.07 -5.29 0.04
CA GLU A 32 0.78 -5.25 1.31
C GLU A 32 1.55 -6.53 1.53
N ALA A 33 2.73 -6.38 2.07
CA ALA A 33 3.53 -7.50 2.51
C ALA A 33 4.18 -7.08 3.81
N GLY A 34 3.87 -7.74 4.87
CA GLY A 34 4.36 -7.32 6.17
C GLY A 34 5.37 -8.27 6.79
N ASP A 35 5.67 -9.31 6.11
CA ASP A 35 6.47 -10.36 6.71
C ASP A 35 7.49 -10.85 5.72
N GLY A 36 8.67 -10.93 6.16
CA GLY A 36 9.75 -11.39 5.32
C GLY A 36 9.79 -12.87 5.08
#